data_1f90a65fe4d385f9fad720a5aaa9bcab
#
_entry.id   1f90a65fe4d385f9fad720a5aaa9bcab
#
_cell.length_a   1.000
_cell.length_b   1.000
_cell.length_c   1.000
_cell.angle_alpha   90.00
_cell.angle_beta   90.00
_cell.angle_gamma   90.00
#
_symmetry.space_group_name_H-M   'P 1'
#
loop_
_entity.id
_entity.type
_entity.pdbx_description
1 polymer ?
#
loop_
_entity_poly.entity_id
_entity_poly.type
_entity_poly.pdbx_seq_one_letter_code
_entity_poly.pdbx_strand_id
1 'polypeptide(L)'
;MAINDLGDLENLAYLLKYDSVYGRYNKDISARDGKLVVDGKEYQFLQEKDATKLPWGAMSVDIVVESTGVFESYEKASVHKQAGAKHVVITAPAKDEDSDDARTVLMGVNEDVLKTCSMSSTGSCTTNSASPLIQILSEKIGIKKAFLNTVHSYTATQSLIDGPTKGTDYRRGRAAAVNISPSTTGAAIAVTRAIQSLKGKFDGVAMRVPVVTTSLSAITFVSERPTSAEEINKILRDAEAEDRWQGIFKTTTDQLVSTDIIGEPHAAVADLSLTKVVDGDLCCVYSWYDNEFGYTNSLVEHVLKVAQVM
;
A
#
# COMPACT_ATOMS: atom_id res chain seq x y z
N MET A 1 9.78 -9.54 19.44
CA MET A 1 9.53 -8.43 18.49
C MET A 1 10.23 -7.18 19.01
N ALA A 2 10.82 -6.39 18.12
CA ALA A 2 11.45 -5.12 18.46
C ALA A 2 11.00 -4.02 17.50
N ILE A 3 11.06 -2.78 17.93
CA ILE A 3 10.79 -1.57 17.16
C ILE A 3 12.06 -0.73 17.19
N ASN A 4 12.49 -0.24 16.04
CA ASN A 4 13.54 0.78 15.96
C ASN A 4 12.94 2.06 15.37
N ASP A 5 12.92 3.12 16.14
CA ASP A 5 12.47 4.44 15.71
C ASP A 5 13.33 5.52 16.40
N LEU A 6 13.59 6.63 15.72
CA LEU A 6 14.39 7.73 16.26
C LEU A 6 13.56 8.74 17.06
N GLY A 7 12.24 8.59 17.06
CA GLY A 7 11.30 9.40 17.82
C GLY A 7 11.37 9.12 19.32
N ASP A 8 10.81 10.03 20.09
CA ASP A 8 10.65 9.86 21.53
C ASP A 8 9.59 8.78 21.84
N LEU A 9 9.94 7.80 22.66
CA LEU A 9 9.08 6.65 22.96
C LEU A 9 7.75 7.04 23.62
N GLU A 10 7.75 8.03 24.50
CA GLU A 10 6.51 8.47 25.18
C GLU A 10 5.58 9.15 24.18
N ASN A 11 6.16 9.97 23.27
CA ASN A 11 5.41 10.59 22.20
C ASN A 11 4.84 9.56 21.22
N LEU A 12 5.61 8.55 20.84
CA LEU A 12 5.14 7.47 19.95
C LEU A 12 4.04 6.62 20.62
N ALA A 13 4.16 6.34 21.93
CA ALA A 13 3.11 5.68 22.71
C ALA A 13 1.83 6.54 22.77
N TYR A 14 1.97 7.86 22.93
CA TYR A 14 0.84 8.80 22.86
C TYR A 14 0.15 8.77 21.49
N LEU A 15 0.92 8.84 20.39
CA LEU A 15 0.39 8.80 19.02
C LEU A 15 -0.25 7.44 18.68
N LEU A 16 0.26 6.33 19.23
CA LEU A 16 -0.38 5.03 19.09
C LEU A 16 -1.73 4.96 19.83
N LYS A 17 -1.87 5.71 20.94
CA LYS A 17 -3.08 5.73 21.74
C LYS A 17 -4.17 6.64 21.17
N TYR A 18 -3.80 7.74 20.53
CA TYR A 18 -4.72 8.76 20.07
C TYR A 18 -4.48 9.07 18.60
N ASP A 19 -5.45 8.76 17.77
CA ASP A 19 -5.44 9.06 16.34
C ASP A 19 -6.59 10.01 15.99
N SER A 20 -6.33 10.97 15.09
CA SER A 20 -7.31 11.97 14.69
C SER A 20 -8.42 11.43 13.78
N VAL A 21 -8.16 10.30 13.13
CA VAL A 21 -9.08 9.67 12.17
C VAL A 21 -9.74 8.45 12.81
N TYR A 22 -8.94 7.52 13.34
CA TYR A 22 -9.42 6.25 13.91
C TYR A 22 -9.83 6.37 15.38
N GLY A 23 -9.54 7.53 16.01
CA GLY A 23 -9.93 7.81 17.38
C GLY A 23 -8.97 7.18 18.40
N ARG A 24 -9.51 6.79 19.55
CA ARG A 24 -8.73 6.21 20.62
C ARG A 24 -8.55 4.72 20.40
N TYR A 25 -7.30 4.24 20.39
CA TYR A 25 -7.01 2.82 20.36
C TYR A 25 -7.45 2.16 21.68
N ASN A 26 -8.25 1.11 21.58
CA ASN A 26 -8.85 0.42 22.72
C ASN A 26 -7.88 -0.58 23.36
N LYS A 27 -6.68 -0.11 23.70
CA LYS A 27 -5.64 -0.88 24.37
C LYS A 27 -4.99 -0.05 25.46
N ASP A 28 -4.48 -0.70 26.50
CA ASP A 28 -3.62 -0.01 27.48
C ASP A 28 -2.21 0.15 26.89
N ILE A 29 -1.80 1.41 26.70
CA ILE A 29 -0.53 1.76 26.06
C ILE A 29 0.28 2.63 27.00
N SER A 30 1.54 2.26 27.22
CA SER A 30 2.49 3.04 27.99
C SER A 30 3.94 2.84 27.50
N ALA A 31 4.78 3.82 27.80
CA ALA A 31 6.22 3.71 27.73
C ALA A 31 6.75 3.39 29.13
N ARG A 32 7.57 2.33 29.25
CA ARG A 32 8.10 1.92 30.55
C ARG A 32 9.46 1.24 30.39
N ASP A 33 10.45 1.71 31.13
CA ASP A 33 11.81 1.15 31.14
C ASP A 33 12.44 1.01 29.75
N GLY A 34 12.20 2.01 28.87
CA GLY A 34 12.72 2.01 27.49
C GLY A 34 12.01 1.01 26.56
N LYS A 35 10.81 0.56 26.91
CA LYS A 35 9.99 -0.35 26.11
C LYS A 35 8.62 0.24 25.84
N LEU A 36 8.06 -0.09 24.70
CA LEU A 36 6.63 0.11 24.43
C LEU A 36 5.85 -1.05 25.09
N VAL A 37 4.83 -0.73 25.85
CA VAL A 37 3.96 -1.72 26.49
C VAL A 37 2.55 -1.56 25.95
N VAL A 38 1.96 -2.65 25.44
CA VAL A 38 0.59 -2.70 24.93
C VAL A 38 -0.14 -3.86 25.61
N ASP A 39 -1.20 -3.60 26.36
CA ASP A 39 -1.95 -4.60 27.15
C ASP A 39 -1.03 -5.49 28.01
N GLY A 40 -0.03 -4.87 28.64
CA GLY A 40 0.96 -5.57 29.48
C GLY A 40 2.05 -6.33 28.73
N LYS A 41 1.98 -6.42 27.40
CA LYS A 41 3.02 -7.03 26.56
C LYS A 41 4.09 -6.02 26.21
N GLU A 42 5.34 -6.36 26.54
CA GLU A 42 6.50 -5.50 26.30
C GLU A 42 7.10 -5.72 24.91
N TYR A 43 7.43 -4.62 24.26
CA TYR A 43 8.16 -4.60 22.97
C TYR A 43 9.44 -3.82 23.15
N GLN A 44 10.56 -4.44 22.79
CA GLN A 44 11.87 -3.79 22.82
C GLN A 44 11.85 -2.56 21.90
N PHE A 45 12.28 -1.41 22.44
CA PHE A 45 12.38 -0.18 21.67
C PHE A 45 13.86 0.20 21.52
N LEU A 46 14.29 0.44 20.30
CA LEU A 46 15.63 0.82 19.93
C LEU A 46 15.59 2.21 19.28
N GLN A 47 16.68 2.96 19.44
CA GLN A 47 16.87 4.29 18.85
C GLN A 47 18.20 4.35 18.10
N GLU A 48 18.49 3.32 17.30
CA GLU A 48 19.74 3.23 16.54
C GLU A 48 19.55 3.86 15.14
N LYS A 49 20.33 4.91 14.88
CA LYS A 49 20.32 5.63 13.61
C LYS A 49 21.06 4.88 12.50
N ASP A 50 22.11 4.16 12.86
CA ASP A 50 22.92 3.38 11.94
C ASP A 50 22.35 1.97 11.82
N ALA A 51 21.61 1.71 10.75
CA ALA A 51 20.92 0.43 10.55
C ALA A 51 21.90 -0.77 10.52
N THR A 52 23.20 -0.56 10.26
CA THR A 52 24.21 -1.63 10.31
C THR A 52 24.48 -2.14 11.73
N LYS A 53 24.13 -1.35 12.75
CA LYS A 53 24.32 -1.67 14.17
C LYS A 53 23.08 -2.26 14.84
N LEU A 54 21.99 -2.38 14.09
CA LEU A 54 20.76 -2.98 14.61
C LEU A 54 21.00 -4.46 14.96
N PRO A 55 20.58 -4.93 16.14
CA PRO A 55 20.95 -6.25 16.64
C PRO A 55 20.01 -7.37 16.14
N TRP A 56 19.56 -7.33 14.90
CA TRP A 56 18.56 -8.27 14.38
C TRP A 56 18.99 -9.72 14.53
N GLY A 57 20.24 -10.03 14.20
CA GLY A 57 20.79 -11.38 14.37
C GLY A 57 20.84 -11.82 15.83
N ALA A 58 21.33 -10.95 16.74
CA ALA A 58 21.39 -11.24 18.17
C ALA A 58 20.01 -11.41 18.81
N MET A 59 19.01 -10.74 18.29
CA MET A 59 17.62 -10.82 18.73
C MET A 59 16.81 -11.92 18.01
N SER A 60 17.44 -12.67 17.12
CA SER A 60 16.78 -13.71 16.30
C SER A 60 15.55 -13.16 15.55
N VAL A 61 15.70 -11.98 14.96
CA VAL A 61 14.65 -11.37 14.14
C VAL A 61 14.68 -11.98 12.75
N ASP A 62 13.62 -12.67 12.37
CA ASP A 62 13.49 -13.31 11.06
C ASP A 62 13.09 -12.30 9.97
N ILE A 63 12.10 -11.46 10.25
CA ILE A 63 11.51 -10.53 9.27
C ILE A 63 11.65 -9.10 9.80
N VAL A 64 12.21 -8.22 8.99
CA VAL A 64 12.22 -6.77 9.23
C VAL A 64 11.23 -6.09 8.30
N VAL A 65 10.32 -5.30 8.86
CA VAL A 65 9.44 -4.39 8.11
C VAL A 65 10.12 -3.03 8.05
N GLU A 66 10.63 -2.67 6.89
CA GLU A 66 11.26 -1.36 6.63
C GLU A 66 10.20 -0.32 6.26
N SER A 67 9.89 0.57 7.19
CA SER A 67 8.85 1.59 7.03
C SER A 67 9.33 3.02 7.33
N THR A 68 10.64 3.25 7.33
CA THR A 68 11.22 4.56 7.65
C THR A 68 11.12 5.58 6.52
N GLY A 69 10.91 5.13 5.27
CA GLY A 69 10.99 5.97 4.07
C GLY A 69 12.42 6.43 3.71
N VAL A 70 13.46 5.84 4.35
CA VAL A 70 14.87 6.10 4.08
C VAL A 70 15.47 5.03 3.17
N PHE A 71 15.13 3.78 3.41
CA PHE A 71 15.67 2.61 2.70
C PHE A 71 14.67 2.08 1.67
N GLU A 72 14.22 2.96 0.76
CA GLU A 72 13.20 2.67 -0.25
C GLU A 72 13.75 1.96 -1.52
N SER A 73 14.90 1.29 -1.42
CA SER A 73 15.44 0.45 -2.49
C SER A 73 15.96 -0.86 -1.89
N TYR A 74 15.96 -1.93 -2.66
CA TYR A 74 16.46 -3.23 -2.22
C TYR A 74 17.94 -3.13 -1.82
N GLU A 75 18.74 -2.38 -2.61
CA GLU A 75 20.15 -2.12 -2.30
C GLU A 75 20.30 -1.52 -0.89
N LYS A 76 19.57 -0.43 -0.60
CA LYS A 76 19.66 0.23 0.71
C LYS A 76 19.07 -0.61 1.83
N ALA A 77 17.93 -1.26 1.62
CA ALA A 77 17.26 -2.07 2.62
C ALA A 77 18.03 -3.36 2.95
N SER A 78 18.97 -3.78 2.09
CA SER A 78 19.87 -4.93 2.34
C SER A 78 20.69 -4.78 3.62
N VAL A 79 20.85 -3.56 4.15
CA VAL A 79 21.50 -3.31 5.45
C VAL A 79 20.86 -4.10 6.58
N HIS A 80 19.56 -4.34 6.54
CA HIS A 80 18.88 -5.13 7.55
C HIS A 80 19.21 -6.63 7.46
N LYS A 81 19.48 -7.15 6.25
CA LYS A 81 20.02 -8.50 6.07
C LYS A 81 21.44 -8.61 6.63
N GLN A 82 22.28 -7.59 6.37
CA GLN A 82 23.64 -7.52 6.94
C GLN A 82 23.61 -7.48 8.47
N ALA A 83 22.59 -6.84 9.05
CA ALA A 83 22.33 -6.83 10.50
C ALA A 83 21.72 -8.14 11.04
N GLY A 84 21.42 -9.12 10.18
CA GLY A 84 21.03 -10.47 10.57
C GLY A 84 19.57 -10.86 10.32
N ALA A 85 18.75 -10.01 9.70
CA ALA A 85 17.39 -10.38 9.28
C ALA A 85 17.45 -11.40 8.13
N LYS A 86 16.51 -12.36 8.11
CA LYS A 86 16.39 -13.33 7.02
C LYS A 86 15.60 -12.80 5.84
N HIS A 87 14.55 -12.02 6.11
CA HIS A 87 13.73 -11.37 5.09
C HIS A 87 13.50 -9.90 5.43
N VAL A 88 13.46 -9.04 4.41
CA VAL A 88 13.14 -7.61 4.56
C VAL A 88 11.92 -7.27 3.71
N VAL A 89 10.90 -6.70 4.33
CA VAL A 89 9.68 -6.19 3.68
C VAL A 89 9.75 -4.67 3.62
N ILE A 90 9.82 -4.10 2.42
CA ILE A 90 9.83 -2.64 2.20
C ILE A 90 8.39 -2.15 2.01
N THR A 91 7.95 -1.18 2.83
CA THR A 91 6.59 -0.62 2.81
C THR A 91 6.43 0.53 1.81
N ALA A 92 7.11 0.47 0.70
CA ALA A 92 7.07 1.46 -0.38
C ALA A 92 7.38 0.79 -1.73
N PRO A 93 7.00 1.39 -2.87
CA PRO A 93 7.52 0.95 -4.16
C PRO A 93 9.04 1.04 -4.18
N ALA A 94 9.72 -0.08 -4.41
CA ALA A 94 11.18 -0.09 -4.48
C ALA A 94 11.68 0.79 -5.64
N LYS A 95 12.73 1.58 -5.39
CA LYS A 95 13.29 2.52 -6.39
C LYS A 95 14.17 1.84 -7.44
N ASP A 96 14.73 0.69 -7.09
CA ASP A 96 15.50 -0.17 -7.99
C ASP A 96 14.61 -1.25 -8.65
N GLU A 97 15.14 -1.91 -9.66
CA GLU A 97 14.42 -2.96 -10.37
C GLU A 97 14.35 -4.25 -9.56
N ASP A 98 13.31 -5.05 -9.84
CA ASP A 98 13.18 -6.39 -9.27
C ASP A 98 14.31 -7.32 -9.78
N SER A 99 14.73 -8.26 -8.94
CA SER A 99 15.72 -9.30 -9.23
C SER A 99 15.21 -10.67 -8.75
N ASP A 100 15.99 -11.72 -8.86
CA ASP A 100 15.58 -13.06 -8.40
C ASP A 100 15.38 -13.11 -6.88
N ASP A 101 16.20 -12.37 -6.10
CA ASP A 101 16.12 -12.32 -4.62
C ASP A 101 15.36 -11.13 -4.05
N ALA A 102 14.92 -10.19 -4.88
CA ALA A 102 14.24 -8.95 -4.45
C ALA A 102 13.08 -8.61 -5.39
N ARG A 103 11.84 -8.66 -4.89
CA ARG A 103 10.64 -8.63 -5.71
C ARG A 103 9.58 -7.66 -5.22
N THR A 104 8.88 -7.03 -6.16
CA THR A 104 7.57 -6.41 -5.87
C THR A 104 6.53 -7.52 -5.77
N VAL A 105 5.90 -7.66 -4.61
CA VAL A 105 4.91 -8.72 -4.33
C VAL A 105 3.60 -8.11 -3.86
N LEU A 106 2.54 -8.44 -4.56
CA LEU A 106 1.19 -7.96 -4.31
C LEU A 106 0.29 -9.17 -3.98
N MET A 107 -0.39 -9.07 -2.85
CA MET A 107 -1.23 -10.16 -2.35
C MET A 107 -2.37 -10.46 -3.32
N GLY A 108 -2.63 -11.76 -3.53
CA GLY A 108 -3.58 -12.25 -4.53
C GLY A 108 -3.10 -12.13 -5.99
N VAL A 109 -1.94 -11.53 -6.28
CA VAL A 109 -1.42 -11.34 -7.64
C VAL A 109 -0.23 -12.26 -7.92
N ASN A 110 0.85 -12.16 -7.16
CA ASN A 110 2.10 -12.89 -7.39
C ASN A 110 2.79 -13.35 -6.10
N GLU A 111 2.05 -13.59 -5.04
CA GLU A 111 2.58 -13.94 -3.71
C GLU A 111 3.44 -15.22 -3.67
N ASP A 112 3.30 -16.10 -4.65
CA ASP A 112 4.11 -17.30 -4.76
C ASP A 112 5.61 -17.03 -4.89
N VAL A 113 6.00 -15.84 -5.41
CA VAL A 113 7.41 -15.46 -5.54
C VAL A 113 8.09 -15.22 -4.19
N LEU A 114 7.33 -15.07 -3.08
CA LEU A 114 7.88 -14.98 -1.73
C LEU A 114 8.69 -16.23 -1.32
N LYS A 115 8.43 -17.38 -1.96
CA LYS A 115 9.20 -18.62 -1.74
C LYS A 115 10.64 -18.54 -2.24
N THR A 116 10.95 -17.58 -3.10
CA THR A 116 12.23 -17.50 -3.81
C THR A 116 13.01 -16.22 -3.55
N CYS A 117 12.43 -15.23 -2.90
CA CYS A 117 13.09 -13.97 -2.60
C CYS A 117 13.31 -13.78 -1.10
N SER A 118 14.34 -13.04 -0.74
CA SER A 118 14.64 -12.66 0.65
C SER A 118 14.37 -11.19 0.93
N MET A 119 13.99 -10.42 -0.09
CA MET A 119 13.50 -9.05 0.04
C MET A 119 12.26 -8.85 -0.80
N SER A 120 11.27 -8.19 -0.23
CA SER A 120 10.03 -7.87 -0.95
C SER A 120 9.58 -6.44 -0.73
N SER A 121 8.96 -5.85 -1.76
CA SER A 121 8.27 -4.56 -1.67
C SER A 121 6.78 -4.80 -1.79
N THR A 122 5.99 -4.23 -0.88
CA THR A 122 4.52 -4.30 -0.93
C THR A 122 3.90 -3.26 -1.86
N GLY A 123 4.72 -2.45 -2.56
CA GLY A 123 4.23 -1.33 -3.33
C GLY A 123 3.64 -0.21 -2.45
N SER A 124 2.72 0.56 -3.00
CA SER A 124 1.99 1.62 -2.29
C SER A 124 0.55 1.21 -2.01
N CYS A 125 -0.16 2.01 -1.19
CA CYS A 125 -1.60 1.87 -0.98
C CYS A 125 -2.38 1.89 -2.31
N THR A 126 -2.05 2.79 -3.21
CA THR A 126 -2.65 2.88 -4.55
C THR A 126 -2.31 1.65 -5.41
N THR A 127 -1.09 1.10 -5.27
CA THR A 127 -0.71 -0.16 -5.93
C THR A 127 -1.61 -1.31 -5.48
N ASN A 128 -1.83 -1.44 -4.17
CA ASN A 128 -2.65 -2.49 -3.58
C ASN A 128 -4.15 -2.32 -3.91
N SER A 129 -4.63 -1.07 -4.05
CA SER A 129 -6.00 -0.81 -4.50
C SER A 129 -6.24 -1.14 -5.98
N ALA A 130 -5.25 -0.86 -6.84
CA ALA A 130 -5.41 -1.05 -8.28
C ALA A 130 -5.16 -2.51 -8.72
N SER A 131 -4.22 -3.20 -8.08
CA SER A 131 -3.75 -4.51 -8.54
C SER A 131 -4.82 -5.60 -8.59
N PRO A 132 -5.76 -5.74 -7.64
CA PRO A 132 -6.80 -6.74 -7.73
C PRO A 132 -7.70 -6.53 -8.96
N LEU A 133 -8.17 -5.30 -9.18
CA LEU A 133 -9.03 -5.00 -10.32
C LEU A 133 -8.31 -5.25 -11.65
N ILE A 134 -7.07 -4.79 -11.77
CA ILE A 134 -6.25 -4.99 -12.97
C ILE A 134 -5.99 -6.48 -13.22
N GLN A 135 -5.66 -7.26 -12.17
CA GLN A 135 -5.40 -8.69 -12.30
C GLN A 135 -6.66 -9.45 -12.73
N ILE A 136 -7.77 -9.24 -12.02
CA ILE A 136 -9.05 -9.90 -12.31
C ILE A 136 -9.50 -9.60 -13.75
N LEU A 137 -9.48 -8.32 -14.14
CA LEU A 137 -9.94 -7.93 -15.46
C LEU A 137 -8.98 -8.35 -16.58
N SER A 138 -7.66 -8.35 -16.33
CA SER A 138 -6.68 -8.87 -17.28
C SER A 138 -6.88 -10.37 -17.55
N GLU A 139 -7.20 -11.15 -16.55
CA GLU A 139 -7.43 -12.60 -16.68
C GLU A 139 -8.74 -12.92 -17.40
N LYS A 140 -9.80 -12.12 -17.22
CA LYS A 140 -11.15 -12.44 -17.69
C LYS A 140 -11.52 -11.83 -19.04
N ILE A 141 -11.08 -10.61 -19.31
CA ILE A 141 -11.43 -9.89 -20.57
C ILE A 141 -10.23 -9.35 -21.33
N GLY A 142 -9.04 -9.39 -20.71
CA GLY A 142 -7.81 -8.81 -21.24
C GLY A 142 -7.79 -7.27 -21.19
N ILE A 143 -6.61 -6.71 -21.03
CA ILE A 143 -6.38 -5.26 -21.01
C ILE A 143 -5.29 -4.91 -22.02
N LYS A 144 -5.63 -4.16 -23.08
CA LYS A 144 -4.68 -3.67 -24.06
C LYS A 144 -3.76 -2.59 -23.51
N LYS A 145 -4.33 -1.66 -22.77
CA LYS A 145 -3.66 -0.53 -22.09
C LYS A 145 -4.59 0.08 -21.05
N ALA A 146 -4.00 0.70 -20.03
CA ALA A 146 -4.76 1.30 -18.95
C ALA A 146 -4.13 2.61 -18.46
N PHE A 147 -4.92 3.43 -17.82
CA PHE A 147 -4.49 4.64 -17.13
C PHE A 147 -5.16 4.75 -15.76
N LEU A 148 -4.35 4.96 -14.72
CA LEU A 148 -4.80 5.15 -13.35
C LEU A 148 -4.87 6.64 -13.03
N ASN A 149 -6.01 7.09 -12.55
CA ASN A 149 -6.15 8.39 -11.92
C ASN A 149 -6.66 8.19 -10.49
N THR A 150 -5.85 8.50 -9.48
CA THR A 150 -6.31 8.38 -8.09
C THR A 150 -6.57 9.75 -7.48
N VAL A 151 -7.80 9.95 -6.97
CA VAL A 151 -8.16 11.04 -6.07
C VAL A 151 -7.75 10.59 -4.67
N HIS A 152 -6.69 11.20 -4.14
CA HIS A 152 -5.98 10.69 -2.97
C HIS A 152 -5.97 11.71 -1.84
N SER A 153 -6.14 11.24 -0.62
CA SER A 153 -5.93 12.06 0.58
C SER A 153 -4.54 12.70 0.59
N TYR A 154 -4.39 13.81 1.29
CA TYR A 154 -3.06 14.35 1.55
C TYR A 154 -2.28 13.43 2.51
N THR A 155 -0.96 13.53 2.48
CA THR A 155 -0.07 12.70 3.33
C THR A 155 1.03 13.57 3.93
N ALA A 156 1.79 13.03 4.89
CA ALA A 156 2.91 13.69 5.53
C ALA A 156 4.03 14.17 4.58
N THR A 157 3.99 13.78 3.30
CA THR A 157 4.91 14.29 2.27
C THR A 157 4.52 15.66 1.73
N GLN A 158 3.34 16.17 2.08
CA GLN A 158 2.85 17.49 1.70
C GLN A 158 2.96 18.46 2.88
N SER A 159 3.19 19.74 2.58
CA SER A 159 3.25 20.78 3.60
C SER A 159 1.85 21.12 4.13
N LEU A 160 1.74 21.40 5.42
CA LEU A 160 0.50 21.89 6.03
C LEU A 160 0.18 23.32 5.55
N ILE A 161 1.22 24.16 5.45
CA ILE A 161 1.20 25.53 4.89
C ILE A 161 2.24 25.62 3.78
N ASP A 162 2.15 26.65 2.92
CA ASP A 162 3.12 26.86 1.86
C ASP A 162 4.56 26.93 2.41
N GLY A 163 5.45 26.09 1.89
CA GLY A 163 6.83 26.00 2.33
C GLY A 163 7.72 25.24 1.35
N PRO A 164 9.04 25.24 1.57
CA PRO A 164 9.98 24.55 0.69
C PRO A 164 9.79 23.03 0.76
N THR A 165 10.02 22.35 -0.36
CA THR A 165 10.04 20.88 -0.45
C THR A 165 11.46 20.37 -0.63
N LYS A 166 11.71 19.12 -0.17
CA LYS A 166 13.02 18.46 -0.33
C LYS A 166 13.26 17.93 -1.75
N GLY A 167 12.22 17.81 -2.56
CA GLY A 167 12.29 17.26 -3.92
C GLY A 167 12.08 18.31 -5.01
N THR A 168 11.96 17.86 -6.25
CA THR A 168 11.73 18.69 -7.44
C THR A 168 10.24 18.94 -7.74
N ASP A 169 9.31 18.20 -7.09
CA ASP A 169 7.87 18.46 -7.21
C ASP A 169 7.45 19.52 -6.19
N TYR A 170 7.56 20.78 -6.59
CA TYR A 170 7.26 21.96 -5.74
C TYR A 170 5.78 22.02 -5.31
N ARG A 171 4.88 21.34 -5.99
CA ARG A 171 3.46 21.26 -5.59
C ARG A 171 3.27 20.63 -4.22
N ARG A 172 4.17 19.75 -3.80
CA ARG A 172 4.16 19.12 -2.47
C ARG A 172 4.43 20.12 -1.33
N GLY A 173 5.05 21.27 -1.63
CA GLY A 173 5.27 22.36 -0.69
C GLY A 173 4.06 23.28 -0.50
N ARG A 174 2.96 23.06 -1.25
CA ARG A 174 1.75 23.87 -1.12
C ARG A 174 0.83 23.30 -0.06
N ALA A 175 0.06 24.20 0.60
CA ALA A 175 -0.85 23.86 1.69
C ALA A 175 -1.84 22.76 1.30
N ALA A 176 -1.72 21.59 1.93
CA ALA A 176 -2.42 20.36 1.54
C ALA A 176 -3.94 20.45 1.76
N ALA A 177 -4.38 21.12 2.83
CA ALA A 177 -5.77 21.15 3.26
C ALA A 177 -6.65 22.12 2.46
N VAL A 178 -6.09 22.86 1.48
CA VAL A 178 -6.85 23.86 0.69
C VAL A 178 -6.63 23.76 -0.82
N ASN A 179 -5.85 22.78 -1.28
CA ASN A 179 -5.49 22.65 -2.70
C ASN A 179 -5.82 21.28 -3.27
N ILE A 180 -6.20 21.23 -4.55
CA ILE A 180 -6.05 20.04 -5.38
C ILE A 180 -4.62 20.07 -5.93
N SER A 181 -3.80 19.11 -5.52
CA SER A 181 -2.38 19.04 -5.89
C SER A 181 -2.08 17.83 -6.77
N PRO A 182 -1.90 17.99 -8.10
CA PRO A 182 -1.44 16.91 -8.97
C PRO A 182 -0.06 16.43 -8.53
N SER A 183 0.16 15.12 -8.55
CA SER A 183 1.42 14.49 -8.16
C SER A 183 1.67 13.26 -9.00
N THR A 184 2.93 12.95 -9.25
CA THR A 184 3.32 11.67 -9.84
C THR A 184 2.99 10.53 -8.88
N THR A 185 2.71 9.35 -9.43
CA THR A 185 2.55 8.11 -8.68
C THR A 185 3.35 6.99 -9.32
N GLY A 186 4.07 6.23 -8.50
CA GLY A 186 4.74 5.00 -8.92
C GLY A 186 3.83 3.76 -8.89
N ALA A 187 2.54 3.94 -8.59
CA ALA A 187 1.63 2.82 -8.39
C ALA A 187 1.45 1.97 -9.65
N ALA A 188 1.27 2.60 -10.82
CA ALA A 188 1.13 1.88 -12.08
C ALA A 188 2.39 1.08 -12.43
N ILE A 189 3.58 1.66 -12.22
CA ILE A 189 4.86 0.97 -12.43
C ILE A 189 4.97 -0.25 -11.51
N ALA A 190 4.64 -0.10 -10.23
CA ALA A 190 4.68 -1.20 -9.27
C ALA A 190 3.70 -2.34 -9.64
N VAL A 191 2.48 -2.01 -10.10
CA VAL A 191 1.53 -3.00 -10.62
C VAL A 191 2.13 -3.76 -11.81
N THR A 192 2.81 -3.07 -12.73
CA THR A 192 3.40 -3.73 -13.92
C THR A 192 4.61 -4.59 -13.59
N ARG A 193 5.24 -4.44 -12.43
CA ARG A 193 6.27 -5.38 -11.96
C ARG A 193 5.66 -6.74 -11.58
N ALA A 194 4.49 -6.74 -10.97
CA ALA A 194 3.76 -7.96 -10.65
C ALA A 194 2.99 -8.52 -11.87
N ILE A 195 2.40 -7.64 -12.71
CA ILE A 195 1.60 -8.00 -13.89
C ILE A 195 2.37 -7.60 -15.17
N GLN A 196 3.33 -8.43 -15.55
CA GLN A 196 4.29 -8.15 -16.62
C GLN A 196 3.66 -7.88 -18.00
N SER A 197 2.48 -8.43 -18.30
CA SER A 197 1.75 -8.23 -19.55
C SER A 197 1.40 -6.75 -19.82
N LEU A 198 1.35 -5.92 -18.77
CA LEU A 198 1.03 -4.50 -18.83
C LEU A 198 2.26 -3.58 -18.79
N LYS A 199 3.48 -4.14 -18.81
CA LYS A 199 4.72 -3.34 -18.84
C LYS A 199 4.73 -2.40 -20.05
N GLY A 200 4.87 -1.08 -19.78
CA GLY A 200 4.81 -0.03 -20.81
C GLY A 200 3.41 0.27 -21.37
N LYS A 201 2.36 -0.36 -20.81
CA LYS A 201 0.97 -0.16 -21.23
C LYS A 201 0.07 0.38 -20.11
N PHE A 202 0.63 0.60 -18.91
CA PHE A 202 -0.08 1.11 -17.75
C PHE A 202 0.72 2.25 -17.11
N ASP A 203 0.09 3.40 -16.95
CA ASP A 203 0.65 4.59 -16.29
C ASP A 203 -0.42 5.29 -15.47
N GLY A 204 -0.05 6.32 -14.70
CA GLY A 204 -1.03 7.00 -13.86
C GLY A 204 -0.56 8.29 -13.20
N VAL A 205 -1.51 8.98 -12.61
CA VAL A 205 -1.33 10.24 -11.88
C VAL A 205 -2.17 10.24 -10.60
N ALA A 206 -1.72 10.96 -9.58
CA ALA A 206 -2.48 11.20 -8.36
C ALA A 206 -2.94 12.66 -8.28
N MET A 207 -4.19 12.87 -7.87
CA MET A 207 -4.74 14.17 -7.49
C MET A 207 -4.92 14.19 -5.98
N ARG A 208 -4.02 14.87 -5.26
CA ARG A 208 -4.16 15.05 -3.81
C ARG A 208 -5.24 16.07 -3.53
N VAL A 209 -6.15 15.73 -2.62
CA VAL A 209 -7.32 16.55 -2.25
C VAL A 209 -7.38 16.79 -0.75
N PRO A 210 -8.13 17.80 -0.27
CA PRO A 210 -8.27 18.12 1.15
C PRO A 210 -9.11 17.10 1.93
N VAL A 211 -8.66 15.85 1.94
CA VAL A 211 -9.24 14.74 2.71
C VAL A 211 -8.11 14.12 3.52
N VAL A 212 -8.35 13.87 4.81
CA VAL A 212 -7.30 13.43 5.73
C VAL A 212 -6.85 12.00 5.49
N THR A 213 -7.79 11.11 5.18
CA THR A 213 -7.53 9.71 4.80
C THR A 213 -8.59 9.24 3.81
N THR A 214 -8.41 8.05 3.27
CA THR A 214 -9.23 7.41 2.22
C THR A 214 -9.02 8.01 0.84
N SER A 215 -9.16 7.19 -0.17
CA SER A 215 -8.82 7.55 -1.55
C SER A 215 -9.70 6.75 -2.53
N LEU A 216 -9.81 7.26 -3.75
CA LEU A 216 -10.56 6.63 -4.83
C LEU A 216 -9.70 6.53 -6.10
N SER A 217 -9.44 5.33 -6.56
CA SER A 217 -8.79 5.08 -7.84
C SER A 217 -9.82 4.94 -8.95
N ALA A 218 -9.66 5.69 -10.04
CA ALA A 218 -10.35 5.50 -11.31
C ALA A 218 -9.38 4.83 -12.28
N ILE A 219 -9.69 3.63 -12.73
CA ILE A 219 -8.88 2.85 -13.67
C ILE A 219 -9.61 2.80 -15.00
N THR A 220 -9.10 3.58 -15.96
CA THR A 220 -9.61 3.58 -17.33
C THR A 220 -8.75 2.64 -18.17
N PHE A 221 -9.37 1.74 -18.92
CA PHE A 221 -8.64 0.78 -19.76
C PHE A 221 -9.38 0.46 -21.05
N VAL A 222 -8.63 -0.02 -22.03
CA VAL A 222 -9.19 -0.58 -23.27
C VAL A 222 -9.13 -2.10 -23.14
N SER A 223 -10.28 -2.75 -23.23
CA SER A 223 -10.40 -4.21 -23.16
C SER A 223 -9.92 -4.88 -24.46
N GLU A 224 -9.47 -6.14 -24.40
CA GLU A 224 -9.05 -6.89 -25.60
C GLU A 224 -10.22 -7.35 -26.46
N ARG A 225 -11.41 -7.47 -25.86
CA ARG A 225 -12.65 -7.81 -26.55
C ARG A 225 -13.79 -6.91 -26.08
N PRO A 226 -14.88 -6.79 -26.87
CA PRO A 226 -16.08 -6.09 -26.43
C PRO A 226 -16.61 -6.63 -25.10
N THR A 227 -17.09 -5.72 -24.26
CA THR A 227 -17.66 -6.01 -22.93
C THR A 227 -18.77 -5.00 -22.58
N SER A 228 -19.41 -5.18 -21.43
CA SER A 228 -20.39 -4.26 -20.88
C SER A 228 -20.14 -4.00 -19.39
N ALA A 229 -20.78 -2.97 -18.85
CA ALA A 229 -20.69 -2.68 -17.41
C ALA A 229 -21.26 -3.84 -16.56
N GLU A 230 -22.33 -4.48 -17.03
CA GLU A 230 -22.95 -5.64 -16.36
C GLU A 230 -21.98 -6.84 -16.31
N GLU A 231 -21.27 -7.10 -17.43
CA GLU A 231 -20.29 -8.19 -17.49
C GLU A 231 -19.11 -7.90 -16.57
N ILE A 232 -18.54 -6.69 -16.59
CA ILE A 232 -17.45 -6.29 -15.70
C ILE A 232 -17.88 -6.43 -14.23
N ASN A 233 -19.06 -5.93 -13.87
CA ASN A 233 -19.60 -6.02 -12.52
C ASN A 233 -19.82 -7.47 -12.08
N LYS A 234 -20.24 -8.34 -13.00
CA LYS A 234 -20.38 -9.77 -12.71
C LYS A 234 -19.00 -10.39 -12.45
N ILE A 235 -18.01 -10.12 -13.29
CA ILE A 235 -16.64 -10.62 -13.14
C ILE A 235 -16.06 -10.23 -11.77
N LEU A 236 -16.20 -8.96 -11.38
CA LEU A 236 -15.67 -8.47 -10.11
C LEU A 236 -16.39 -9.11 -8.91
N ARG A 237 -17.70 -9.28 -8.99
CA ARG A 237 -18.51 -9.93 -7.96
C ARG A 237 -18.19 -11.42 -7.81
N ASP A 238 -17.99 -12.12 -8.93
CA ASP A 238 -17.61 -13.52 -8.92
C ASP A 238 -16.21 -13.71 -8.31
N ALA A 239 -15.28 -12.79 -8.62
CA ALA A 239 -13.92 -12.80 -8.07
C ALA A 239 -13.89 -12.58 -6.54
N GLU A 240 -14.74 -11.72 -5.99
CA GLU A 240 -14.85 -11.50 -4.54
C GLU A 240 -15.10 -12.82 -3.76
N ALA A 241 -15.76 -13.79 -4.37
CA ALA A 241 -16.02 -15.08 -3.76
C ALA A 241 -14.86 -16.10 -3.85
N GLU A 242 -13.79 -15.76 -4.58
CA GLU A 242 -12.60 -16.61 -4.70
C GLU A 242 -11.71 -16.49 -3.46
N ASP A 243 -11.24 -17.60 -2.90
CA ASP A 243 -10.34 -17.64 -1.71
C ASP A 243 -9.11 -16.73 -1.86
N ARG A 244 -8.60 -16.60 -3.09
CA ARG A 244 -7.47 -15.76 -3.47
C ARG A 244 -7.63 -14.30 -3.04
N TRP A 245 -8.86 -13.80 -3.00
CA TRP A 245 -9.17 -12.40 -2.76
C TRP A 245 -9.70 -12.12 -1.36
N GLN A 246 -9.83 -13.14 -0.51
CA GLN A 246 -10.33 -12.98 0.85
C GLN A 246 -9.44 -12.02 1.66
N GLY A 247 -10.08 -11.01 2.30
CA GLY A 247 -9.37 -9.97 3.08
C GLY A 247 -8.63 -8.92 2.25
N ILE A 248 -8.54 -9.07 0.92
CA ILE A 248 -7.81 -8.16 0.03
C ILE A 248 -8.75 -7.31 -0.80
N PHE A 249 -9.76 -7.94 -1.39
CA PHE A 249 -10.66 -7.33 -2.37
C PHE A 249 -12.11 -7.61 -2.02
N LYS A 250 -12.97 -6.60 -2.19
CA LYS A 250 -14.42 -6.76 -2.15
C LYS A 250 -15.12 -5.83 -3.13
N THR A 251 -16.42 -5.99 -3.29
CA THR A 251 -17.27 -5.16 -4.13
C THR A 251 -18.34 -4.44 -3.31
N THR A 252 -18.84 -3.34 -3.84
CA THR A 252 -20.01 -2.64 -3.27
C THR A 252 -20.92 -2.10 -4.36
N THR A 253 -22.21 -1.98 -4.03
CA THR A 253 -23.21 -1.23 -4.81
C THR A 253 -23.77 -0.05 -4.03
N ASP A 254 -23.30 0.16 -2.80
CA ASP A 254 -23.73 1.25 -1.95
C ASP A 254 -23.19 2.59 -2.47
N GLN A 255 -23.94 3.65 -2.23
CA GLN A 255 -23.56 5.02 -2.60
C GLN A 255 -22.63 5.59 -1.53
N LEU A 256 -21.34 5.20 -1.58
CA LEU A 256 -20.34 5.55 -0.59
C LEU A 256 -19.66 6.89 -0.90
N VAL A 257 -19.18 7.53 0.16
CA VAL A 257 -18.26 8.66 0.12
C VAL A 257 -17.00 8.33 0.94
N SER A 258 -15.97 9.17 0.85
CA SER A 258 -14.66 8.88 1.45
C SER A 258 -14.70 8.53 2.94
N THR A 259 -15.58 9.18 3.73
CA THR A 259 -15.68 8.90 5.17
C THR A 259 -16.25 7.53 5.52
N ASP A 260 -17.00 6.90 4.60
CA ASP A 260 -17.57 5.56 4.79
C ASP A 260 -16.51 4.46 4.65
N ILE A 261 -15.35 4.82 4.09
CA ILE A 261 -14.20 3.91 3.85
C ILE A 261 -13.19 3.95 5.01
N ILE A 262 -13.35 4.87 5.96
CA ILE A 262 -12.44 4.95 7.12
C ILE A 262 -12.50 3.64 7.92
N GLY A 263 -11.34 3.01 8.12
CA GLY A 263 -11.21 1.73 8.81
C GLY A 263 -11.55 0.50 7.96
N GLU A 264 -11.74 0.66 6.64
CA GLU A 264 -11.95 -0.48 5.73
C GLU A 264 -10.66 -1.31 5.60
N PRO A 265 -10.67 -2.59 6.01
CA PRO A 265 -9.47 -3.42 5.99
C PRO A 265 -9.08 -3.94 4.61
N HIS A 266 -10.02 -4.02 3.66
CA HIS A 266 -9.68 -4.47 2.32
C HIS A 266 -8.83 -3.44 1.57
N ALA A 267 -7.82 -3.91 0.87
CA ALA A 267 -6.94 -3.04 0.08
C ALA A 267 -7.67 -2.38 -1.10
N ALA A 268 -8.73 -3.02 -1.59
CA ALA A 268 -9.52 -2.57 -2.73
C ALA A 268 -11.01 -2.88 -2.55
N VAL A 269 -11.86 -1.86 -2.68
CA VAL A 269 -13.33 -2.00 -2.69
C VAL A 269 -13.84 -1.49 -4.03
N ALA A 270 -14.17 -2.41 -4.95
CA ALA A 270 -14.69 -2.04 -6.27
C ALA A 270 -16.12 -1.49 -6.18
N ASP A 271 -16.32 -0.26 -6.63
CA ASP A 271 -17.64 0.38 -6.69
C ASP A 271 -18.34 0.03 -8.00
N LEU A 272 -19.19 -0.96 -7.94
CA LEU A 272 -19.90 -1.49 -9.11
C LEU A 272 -20.96 -0.50 -9.67
N SER A 273 -21.37 0.48 -8.87
CA SER A 273 -22.34 1.51 -9.30
C SER A 273 -21.72 2.52 -10.27
N LEU A 274 -20.40 2.67 -10.23
CA LEU A 274 -19.65 3.63 -11.03
C LEU A 274 -19.02 3.03 -12.29
N THR A 275 -19.10 1.71 -12.52
CA THR A 275 -18.57 1.07 -13.73
C THR A 275 -19.15 1.66 -14.99
N LYS A 276 -18.31 2.04 -15.95
CA LYS A 276 -18.72 2.59 -17.25
C LYS A 276 -18.00 1.87 -18.38
N VAL A 277 -18.73 1.68 -19.47
CA VAL A 277 -18.21 1.18 -20.76
C VAL A 277 -18.71 2.08 -21.86
N VAL A 278 -17.80 2.55 -22.70
CA VAL A 278 -18.08 3.37 -23.88
C VAL A 278 -17.66 2.59 -25.11
N ASP A 279 -18.53 2.54 -26.11
CA ASP A 279 -18.31 1.86 -27.41
C ASP A 279 -17.81 0.41 -27.28
N GLY A 280 -18.21 -0.25 -26.19
CA GLY A 280 -17.95 -1.68 -25.96
C GLY A 280 -16.55 -2.04 -25.50
N ASP A 281 -15.56 -1.15 -25.50
CA ASP A 281 -14.19 -1.49 -25.15
C ASP A 281 -13.47 -0.45 -24.27
N LEU A 282 -13.89 0.82 -24.26
CA LEU A 282 -13.33 1.81 -23.35
C LEU A 282 -14.05 1.72 -22.00
N CYS A 283 -13.38 1.13 -21.02
CA CYS A 283 -13.90 0.79 -19.72
C CYS A 283 -13.33 1.70 -18.63
N CYS A 284 -14.14 1.99 -17.61
CA CYS A 284 -13.66 2.64 -16.39
C CYS A 284 -14.27 1.94 -15.17
N VAL A 285 -13.42 1.55 -14.22
CA VAL A 285 -13.80 0.97 -12.93
C VAL A 285 -13.21 1.79 -11.79
N TYR A 286 -13.84 1.73 -10.63
CA TYR A 286 -13.43 2.52 -9.48
C TYR A 286 -13.14 1.61 -8.27
N SER A 287 -12.13 1.97 -7.51
CA SER A 287 -11.74 1.28 -6.29
C SER A 287 -11.55 2.27 -5.15
N TRP A 288 -12.39 2.15 -4.13
CA TRP A 288 -12.21 2.81 -2.84
C TRP A 288 -11.15 2.08 -2.02
N TYR A 289 -10.41 2.80 -1.20
CA TYR A 289 -9.47 2.23 -0.25
C TYR A 289 -9.14 3.19 0.89
N ASP A 290 -9.01 2.64 2.09
CA ASP A 290 -8.35 3.36 3.16
C ASP A 290 -6.83 3.23 2.95
N ASN A 291 -6.19 4.33 2.58
CA ASN A 291 -4.77 4.33 2.20
C ASN A 291 -3.83 4.06 3.38
N GLU A 292 -4.31 4.10 4.60
CA GLU A 292 -3.58 3.76 5.82
C GLU A 292 -4.01 2.39 6.34
N PHE A 293 -5.27 2.22 6.72
CA PHE A 293 -5.78 1.01 7.36
C PHE A 293 -5.79 -0.19 6.40
N GLY A 294 -6.35 -0.05 5.21
CA GLY A 294 -6.41 -1.12 4.21
C GLY A 294 -5.00 -1.53 3.73
N TYR A 295 -4.11 -0.55 3.54
CA TYR A 295 -2.71 -0.84 3.20
C TYR A 295 -1.99 -1.59 4.32
N THR A 296 -2.19 -1.18 5.58
CA THR A 296 -1.54 -1.83 6.73
C THR A 296 -2.04 -3.26 6.92
N ASN A 297 -3.34 -3.51 6.71
CA ASN A 297 -3.86 -4.88 6.72
C ASN A 297 -3.21 -5.74 5.61
N SER A 298 -3.11 -5.23 4.40
CA SER A 298 -2.43 -5.90 3.29
C SER A 298 -0.95 -6.19 3.60
N LEU A 299 -0.26 -5.25 4.26
CA LEU A 299 1.11 -5.44 4.75
C LEU A 299 1.20 -6.57 5.80
N VAL A 300 0.26 -6.64 6.74
CA VAL A 300 0.21 -7.71 7.74
C VAL A 300 0.04 -9.06 7.06
N GLU A 301 -0.89 -9.20 6.11
CA GLU A 301 -1.07 -10.42 5.32
C GLU A 301 0.21 -10.82 4.56
N HIS A 302 0.89 -9.85 3.97
CA HIS A 302 2.17 -10.06 3.30
C HIS A 302 3.23 -10.63 4.28
N VAL A 303 3.39 -10.02 5.46
CA VAL A 303 4.34 -10.49 6.48
C VAL A 303 4.00 -11.88 6.99
N LEU A 304 2.71 -12.17 7.20
CA LEU A 304 2.25 -13.51 7.58
C LEU A 304 2.55 -14.54 6.50
N LYS A 305 2.37 -14.16 5.22
CA LYS A 305 2.70 -15.04 4.09
C LYS A 305 4.21 -15.30 4.01
N VAL A 306 5.04 -14.28 4.19
CA VAL A 306 6.51 -14.46 4.30
C VAL A 306 6.84 -15.48 5.39
N ALA A 307 6.26 -15.32 6.59
CA ALA A 307 6.52 -16.22 7.70
C ALA A 307 6.07 -17.67 7.45
N GLN A 308 5.05 -17.88 6.60
CA GLN A 308 4.55 -19.21 6.24
C GLN A 308 5.46 -19.93 5.23
N VAL A 309 6.20 -19.20 4.41
CA VAL A 309 7.00 -19.77 3.31
C VAL A 309 8.50 -19.82 3.60
N MET A 310 8.95 -19.22 4.72
CA MET A 310 10.31 -19.31 5.26
C MET A 310 10.56 -20.67 5.94
#